data_b9965e70777a2a15840ef3dad14b875d
#
_entry.id   b9965e70777a2a15840ef3dad14b875d
#
_cell.length_a   1.000
_cell.length_b   1.000
_cell.length_c   1.000
_cell.angle_alpha   90.00
_cell.angle_beta   90.00
_cell.angle_gamma   90.00
#
_symmetry.space_group_name_H-M   'P 1'
#
loop_
_entity.id
_entity.type
_entity.pdbx_description
1 polymer ?
#
loop_
_entity_poly.entity_id
_entity_poly.type
_entity_poly.pdbx_seq_one_letter_code
_entity_poly.pdbx_strand_id
1 'polypeptide(L)'
;SLADSIRREMRHLEGQDLLQAHSNLCQLAASQDDMQYELRCIREFLAEALKQKDAKAEGMARVRQLYCYYNYDNLDSILFYLPASLKSLKKNKTWDYYYNAWSVLVERYIYEEKLQTALLEARKMYADARAENSNYGLGVSSYDMGCIYQTMGRFREAEKSLTESIAALSKEEDISQLLSAYNALSEILDELGEYDRLRRIVEEWKSVLDKYREESLRKGYTQSLNGRYLYCTLAAAVAEIETADYTKAGELLKQAEIYAEGRKAVAQFKLLQVQARYYAAMKQYDKAIACNHKNIEIIAASGDSVSLLSVQTQQADFLLKAGRYKEAAELYHEILPHKDRVRTTELANQLDELQTIFEVDKLTLRNEVITTRFYLSLVIGLLLLLAFVLYIIYTRRLRRKNRALYDSILQSQRTQDKAEEAARTTPEEQLDHKSKLYRQLCELMQTEELYKDATLNRDILVERLSTNSVYLADAVHKYADGATINEFINSYRLRRAASLLTENPTLNINEVEYQSGFNSRSTFNRCFRACYGMSPSEYKVISKEKKIGK
;
A
#
# COMPACT_ATOMS: atom_id res chain seq x y z
N SER A 1 -9.14 49.86 -11.36
CA SER A 1 -9.75 48.59 -11.86
C SER A 1 -10.72 48.03 -10.84
N LEU A 2 -11.59 47.12 -11.24
CA LEU A 2 -12.50 46.38 -10.31
C LEU A 2 -11.69 45.64 -9.23
N ALA A 3 -10.54 45.11 -9.58
CA ALA A 3 -9.61 44.46 -8.66
C ALA A 3 -9.10 45.45 -7.57
N ASP A 4 -8.80 46.69 -7.92
CA ASP A 4 -8.38 47.69 -6.94
C ASP A 4 -9.52 48.12 -6.00
N SER A 5 -10.76 48.09 -6.50
CA SER A 5 -11.93 48.34 -5.66
C SER A 5 -12.09 47.22 -4.61
N ILE A 6 -12.06 45.96 -5.05
CA ILE A 6 -12.14 44.80 -4.15
C ILE A 6 -10.99 44.85 -3.12
N ARG A 7 -9.74 45.12 -3.54
CA ARG A 7 -8.60 45.19 -2.62
C ARG A 7 -8.71 46.33 -1.60
N ARG A 8 -9.38 47.43 -1.93
CA ARG A 8 -9.67 48.54 -0.98
C ARG A 8 -10.72 48.10 0.06
N GLU A 9 -11.79 47.46 -0.38
CA GLU A 9 -12.86 46.98 0.50
C GLU A 9 -12.33 45.89 1.46
N MET A 10 -11.47 44.98 0.99
CA MET A 10 -10.88 43.91 1.82
C MET A 10 -10.15 44.41 3.08
N ARG A 11 -9.65 45.68 3.07
CA ARG A 11 -8.99 46.25 4.27
C ARG A 11 -9.94 46.45 5.48
N HIS A 12 -11.23 46.44 5.23
CA HIS A 12 -12.27 46.66 6.24
C HIS A 12 -13.14 45.43 6.50
N LEU A 13 -12.86 44.33 5.78
CA LEU A 13 -13.59 43.06 5.91
C LEU A 13 -12.86 42.09 6.84
N GLU A 14 -13.61 41.27 7.55
CA GLU A 14 -13.14 40.21 8.43
C GLU A 14 -13.96 38.94 8.22
N GLY A 15 -13.48 37.83 8.72
CA GLY A 15 -14.19 36.52 8.71
C GLY A 15 -14.61 36.08 7.30
N GLN A 16 -15.86 35.65 7.19
CA GLN A 16 -16.40 35.06 5.94
C GLN A 16 -16.46 36.10 4.79
N ASP A 17 -16.73 37.37 5.09
CA ASP A 17 -16.80 38.42 4.09
C ASP A 17 -15.43 38.67 3.44
N LEU A 18 -14.36 38.60 4.24
CA LEU A 18 -12.99 38.70 3.72
C LEU A 18 -12.63 37.47 2.84
N LEU A 19 -13.00 36.27 3.27
CA LEU A 19 -12.79 35.04 2.46
C LEU A 19 -13.56 35.11 1.13
N GLN A 20 -14.80 35.60 1.16
CA GLN A 20 -15.59 35.79 -0.06
C GLN A 20 -14.96 36.82 -1.00
N ALA A 21 -14.44 37.92 -0.45
CA ALA A 21 -13.73 38.94 -1.24
C ALA A 21 -12.46 38.36 -1.90
N HIS A 22 -11.67 37.53 -1.19
CA HIS A 22 -10.55 36.80 -1.77
C HIS A 22 -10.99 35.86 -2.90
N SER A 23 -12.08 35.12 -2.70
CA SER A 23 -12.65 34.23 -3.73
C SER A 23 -13.05 35.00 -4.99
N ASN A 24 -13.71 36.17 -4.83
CA ASN A 24 -14.10 37.03 -5.94
C ASN A 24 -12.88 37.61 -6.68
N LEU A 25 -11.84 37.99 -5.93
CA LEU A 25 -10.60 38.46 -6.51
C LEU A 25 -9.88 37.40 -7.35
N CYS A 26 -9.84 36.15 -6.85
CA CYS A 26 -9.30 35.01 -7.61
C CYS A 26 -10.10 34.76 -8.91
N GLN A 27 -11.43 34.83 -8.84
CA GLN A 27 -12.29 34.68 -10.02
C GLN A 27 -12.04 35.78 -11.08
N LEU A 28 -11.82 37.01 -10.63
CA LEU A 28 -11.48 38.11 -11.51
C LEU A 28 -10.07 37.92 -12.09
N ALA A 29 -9.10 37.47 -11.29
CA ALA A 29 -7.73 37.24 -11.73
C ALA A 29 -7.68 36.16 -12.83
N ALA A 30 -8.44 35.06 -12.67
CA ALA A 30 -8.52 34.00 -13.69
C ALA A 30 -9.03 34.47 -15.07
N SER A 31 -9.68 35.64 -15.15
CA SER A 31 -10.15 36.22 -16.42
C SER A 31 -9.11 37.12 -17.12
N GLN A 32 -7.94 37.33 -16.51
CA GLN A 32 -6.94 38.29 -17.00
C GLN A 32 -5.77 37.68 -17.78
N ASP A 33 -5.76 36.34 -17.93
CA ASP A 33 -4.71 35.59 -18.62
C ASP A 33 -3.28 35.91 -18.11
N ASP A 34 -3.16 36.13 -16.79
CA ASP A 34 -1.89 36.34 -16.08
C ASP A 34 -1.75 35.33 -14.93
N MET A 35 -1.04 34.23 -15.22
CA MET A 35 -0.79 33.16 -14.28
C MET A 35 -0.15 33.64 -12.97
N GLN A 36 0.81 34.57 -13.05
CA GLN A 36 1.53 35.01 -11.85
C GLN A 36 0.63 35.85 -10.94
N TYR A 37 -0.23 36.65 -11.53
CA TYR A 37 -1.22 37.44 -10.80
C TYR A 37 -2.28 36.54 -10.19
N GLU A 38 -2.81 35.56 -10.95
CA GLU A 38 -3.80 34.59 -10.47
C GLU A 38 -3.25 33.79 -9.29
N LEU A 39 -2.04 33.20 -9.43
CA LEU A 39 -1.40 32.45 -8.35
C LEU A 39 -1.12 33.30 -7.10
N ARG A 40 -0.83 34.59 -7.26
CA ARG A 40 -0.67 35.50 -6.14
C ARG A 40 -1.97 35.65 -5.37
N CYS A 41 -3.07 35.92 -6.07
CA CYS A 41 -4.39 36.02 -5.45
C CYS A 41 -4.82 34.73 -4.75
N ILE A 42 -4.55 33.57 -5.37
CA ILE A 42 -4.86 32.25 -4.78
C ILE A 42 -4.01 32.01 -3.52
N ARG A 43 -2.73 32.36 -3.51
CA ARG A 43 -1.88 32.24 -2.32
C ARG A 43 -2.34 33.13 -1.17
N GLU A 44 -2.74 34.36 -1.47
CA GLU A 44 -3.34 35.29 -0.48
C GLU A 44 -4.63 34.68 0.11
N PHE A 45 -5.50 34.11 -0.73
CA PHE A 45 -6.72 33.44 -0.33
C PHE A 45 -6.44 32.20 0.55
N LEU A 46 -5.52 31.34 0.13
CA LEU A 46 -5.14 30.16 0.90
C LEU A 46 -4.54 30.52 2.27
N ALA A 47 -3.70 31.57 2.32
CA ALA A 47 -3.10 32.01 3.57
C ALA A 47 -4.17 32.51 4.56
N GLU A 48 -5.15 33.28 4.09
CA GLU A 48 -6.25 33.77 4.94
C GLU A 48 -7.17 32.62 5.37
N ALA A 49 -7.50 31.67 4.48
CA ALA A 49 -8.28 30.49 4.81
C ALA A 49 -7.61 29.63 5.91
N LEU A 50 -6.31 29.43 5.82
CA LEU A 50 -5.51 28.70 6.82
C LEU A 50 -5.45 29.46 8.16
N LYS A 51 -5.31 30.78 8.14
CA LYS A 51 -5.31 31.63 9.33
C LYS A 51 -6.65 31.56 10.06
N GLN A 52 -7.77 31.60 9.33
CA GLN A 52 -9.12 31.48 9.88
C GLN A 52 -9.52 30.02 10.19
N LYS A 53 -8.70 29.02 9.79
CA LYS A 53 -8.99 27.57 9.90
C LYS A 53 -10.30 27.19 9.21
N ASP A 54 -10.62 27.86 8.11
CA ASP A 54 -11.80 27.56 7.31
C ASP A 54 -11.47 26.47 6.28
N ALA A 55 -11.93 25.25 6.56
CA ALA A 55 -11.65 24.07 5.73
C ALA A 55 -12.25 24.17 4.32
N LYS A 56 -13.41 24.85 4.18
CA LYS A 56 -14.09 25.03 2.90
C LYS A 56 -13.34 26.03 2.03
N ALA A 57 -12.95 27.17 2.59
CA ALA A 57 -12.17 28.18 1.90
C ALA A 57 -10.77 27.65 1.52
N GLU A 58 -10.13 26.86 2.41
CA GLU A 58 -8.88 26.15 2.10
C GLU A 58 -9.07 25.21 0.91
N GLY A 59 -10.12 24.40 0.91
CA GLY A 59 -10.45 23.47 -0.18
C GLY A 59 -10.61 24.21 -1.51
N MET A 60 -11.40 25.29 -1.51
CA MET A 60 -11.61 26.11 -2.69
C MET A 60 -10.32 26.72 -3.23
N ALA A 61 -9.45 27.25 -2.36
CA ALA A 61 -8.17 27.83 -2.76
C ALA A 61 -7.22 26.78 -3.37
N ARG A 62 -7.14 25.58 -2.77
CA ARG A 62 -6.30 24.48 -3.28
C ARG A 62 -6.76 23.97 -4.64
N VAL A 63 -8.06 23.75 -4.81
CA VAL A 63 -8.62 23.33 -6.10
C VAL A 63 -8.38 24.39 -7.17
N ARG A 64 -8.59 25.66 -6.86
CA ARG A 64 -8.28 26.77 -7.79
C ARG A 64 -6.81 26.83 -8.18
N GLN A 65 -5.90 26.54 -7.25
CA GLN A 65 -4.47 26.47 -7.54
C GLN A 65 -4.15 25.39 -8.58
N LEU A 66 -4.75 24.22 -8.43
CA LEU A 66 -4.54 23.11 -9.38
C LEU A 66 -5.16 23.43 -10.75
N TYR A 67 -6.36 24.02 -10.78
CA TYR A 67 -6.95 24.48 -12.05
C TYR A 67 -6.17 25.62 -12.70
N CYS A 68 -5.56 26.52 -11.93
CA CYS A 68 -4.65 27.52 -12.52
C CYS A 68 -3.49 26.82 -13.24
N TYR A 69 -2.83 25.84 -12.61
CA TYR A 69 -1.77 25.07 -13.27
C TYR A 69 -2.29 24.25 -14.47
N TYR A 70 -3.49 23.70 -14.38
CA TYR A 70 -4.15 23.01 -15.50
C TYR A 70 -4.32 23.92 -16.71
N ASN A 71 -4.86 25.13 -16.51
CA ASN A 71 -5.12 26.11 -17.57
C ASN A 71 -3.86 26.62 -18.27
N TYR A 72 -2.70 26.59 -17.59
CA TYR A 72 -1.40 26.99 -18.14
C TYR A 72 -0.49 25.81 -18.49
N ASP A 73 -1.06 24.64 -18.77
CA ASP A 73 -0.38 23.43 -19.24
C ASP A 73 0.78 22.95 -18.34
N ASN A 74 0.69 23.15 -17.03
CA ASN A 74 1.75 22.86 -16.07
C ASN A 74 1.49 21.60 -15.24
N LEU A 75 1.68 20.44 -15.87
CA LEU A 75 1.49 19.14 -15.20
C LEU A 75 2.45 18.94 -14.01
N ASP A 76 3.71 19.37 -14.13
CA ASP A 76 4.71 19.20 -13.05
C ASP A 76 4.27 19.89 -11.77
N SER A 77 3.69 21.10 -11.88
CA SER A 77 3.13 21.79 -10.73
C SER A 77 1.90 21.08 -10.15
N ILE A 78 1.03 20.53 -10.99
CA ILE A 78 -0.11 19.72 -10.51
C ILE A 78 0.43 18.54 -9.70
N LEU A 79 1.36 17.75 -10.23
CA LEU A 79 1.96 16.58 -9.57
C LEU A 79 2.68 16.96 -8.26
N PHE A 80 3.30 18.14 -8.21
CA PHE A 80 4.00 18.64 -7.01
C PHE A 80 3.02 19.04 -5.88
N TYR A 81 1.96 19.79 -6.20
CA TYR A 81 1.06 20.34 -5.19
C TYR A 81 -0.09 19.40 -4.80
N LEU A 82 -0.50 18.48 -5.67
CA LEU A 82 -1.63 17.60 -5.46
C LEU A 82 -1.51 16.71 -4.21
N PRO A 83 -0.38 16.02 -3.92
CA PRO A 83 -0.30 15.14 -2.76
C PRO A 83 -0.51 15.87 -1.43
N ALA A 84 0.06 17.08 -1.30
CA ALA A 84 -0.10 17.90 -0.10
C ALA A 84 -1.54 18.43 0.03
N SER A 85 -2.18 18.78 -1.10
CA SER A 85 -3.57 19.20 -1.14
C SER A 85 -4.50 18.06 -0.73
N LEU A 86 -4.36 16.88 -1.32
CA LEU A 86 -5.17 15.71 -0.98
C LEU A 86 -5.03 15.34 0.50
N LYS A 87 -3.80 15.36 1.04
CA LYS A 87 -3.56 15.07 2.47
C LYS A 87 -4.34 16.03 3.39
N SER A 88 -4.33 17.33 3.08
CA SER A 88 -5.04 18.33 3.88
C SER A 88 -6.55 18.20 3.75
N LEU A 89 -7.06 18.06 2.53
CA LEU A 89 -8.49 17.93 2.24
C LEU A 89 -9.09 16.66 2.85
N LYS A 90 -8.37 15.54 2.80
CA LYS A 90 -8.78 14.28 3.46
C LYS A 90 -8.83 14.44 4.98
N LYS A 91 -7.83 15.10 5.57
CA LYS A 91 -7.81 15.40 7.02
C LYS A 91 -9.02 16.25 7.45
N ASN A 92 -9.38 17.23 6.63
CA ASN A 92 -10.51 18.14 6.89
C ASN A 92 -11.86 17.53 6.52
N LYS A 93 -11.88 16.35 5.88
CA LYS A 93 -13.09 15.67 5.35
C LYS A 93 -13.90 16.53 4.38
N THR A 94 -13.25 17.41 3.64
CA THR A 94 -13.85 18.21 2.57
C THR A 94 -13.86 17.41 1.27
N TRP A 95 -14.75 16.41 1.18
CA TRP A 95 -14.74 15.38 0.14
C TRP A 95 -15.01 15.94 -1.26
N ASP A 96 -15.85 16.96 -1.39
CA ASP A 96 -16.09 17.67 -2.63
C ASP A 96 -14.81 18.27 -3.22
N TYR A 97 -14.03 19.01 -2.41
CA TYR A 97 -12.76 19.56 -2.83
C TYR A 97 -11.67 18.49 -3.00
N TYR A 98 -11.71 17.43 -2.19
CA TYR A 98 -10.75 16.33 -2.27
C TYR A 98 -10.82 15.62 -3.63
N TYR A 99 -12.01 15.20 -4.05
CA TYR A 99 -12.19 14.50 -5.32
C TYR A 99 -12.09 15.45 -6.51
N ASN A 100 -12.54 16.70 -6.41
CA ASN A 100 -12.32 17.69 -7.44
C ASN A 100 -10.82 17.98 -7.66
N ALA A 101 -10.03 18.07 -6.58
CA ALA A 101 -8.57 18.24 -6.70
C ALA A 101 -7.91 17.06 -7.41
N TRP A 102 -8.36 15.84 -7.15
CA TRP A 102 -7.83 14.64 -7.81
C TRP A 102 -8.27 14.55 -9.27
N SER A 103 -9.52 14.90 -9.57
CA SER A 103 -10.07 14.95 -10.93
C SER A 103 -9.29 15.90 -11.84
N VAL A 104 -8.74 17.02 -11.34
CA VAL A 104 -7.89 17.92 -12.14
C VAL A 104 -6.69 17.17 -12.75
N LEU A 105 -6.09 16.23 -12.04
CA LEU A 105 -5.01 15.40 -12.58
C LEU A 105 -5.52 14.45 -13.66
N VAL A 106 -6.69 13.84 -13.45
CA VAL A 106 -7.32 12.94 -14.43
C VAL A 106 -7.66 13.71 -15.70
N GLU A 107 -8.32 14.87 -15.57
CA GLU A 107 -8.64 15.77 -16.69
C GLU A 107 -7.38 16.18 -17.45
N ARG A 108 -6.29 16.46 -16.74
CA ARG A 108 -5.01 16.82 -17.36
C ARG A 108 -4.44 15.66 -18.19
N TYR A 109 -4.49 14.44 -17.69
CA TYR A 109 -4.07 13.27 -18.45
C TYR A 109 -4.98 13.01 -19.66
N ILE A 110 -6.29 13.26 -19.58
CA ILE A 110 -7.19 13.20 -20.74
C ILE A 110 -6.77 14.23 -21.80
N TYR A 111 -6.49 15.47 -21.39
CA TYR A 111 -6.05 16.53 -22.29
C TYR A 111 -4.73 16.21 -22.98
N GLU A 112 -3.81 15.53 -22.30
CA GLU A 112 -2.53 15.06 -22.86
C GLU A 112 -2.66 13.74 -23.63
N GLU A 113 -3.87 13.25 -23.88
CA GLU A 113 -4.16 11.97 -24.56
C GLU A 113 -3.59 10.74 -23.84
N LYS A 114 -3.15 10.86 -22.57
CA LYS A 114 -2.67 9.76 -21.72
C LYS A 114 -3.82 8.99 -21.09
N LEU A 115 -4.66 8.38 -21.95
CA LEU A 115 -5.96 7.85 -21.55
C LEU A 115 -5.89 6.66 -20.60
N GLN A 116 -4.87 5.80 -20.72
CA GLN A 116 -4.71 4.66 -19.82
C GLN A 116 -4.25 5.11 -18.43
N THR A 117 -3.36 6.09 -18.37
CA THR A 117 -2.90 6.71 -17.11
C THR A 117 -4.06 7.43 -16.42
N ALA A 118 -4.86 8.18 -17.19
CA ALA A 118 -6.09 8.81 -16.70
C ALA A 118 -7.06 7.77 -16.10
N LEU A 119 -7.28 6.66 -16.81
CA LEU A 119 -8.17 5.58 -16.35
C LEU A 119 -7.66 4.91 -15.09
N LEU A 120 -6.35 4.72 -14.96
CA LEU A 120 -5.73 4.18 -13.76
C LEU A 120 -5.96 5.10 -12.55
N GLU A 121 -5.76 6.41 -12.71
CA GLU A 121 -5.99 7.39 -11.65
C GLU A 121 -7.47 7.50 -11.27
N ALA A 122 -8.39 7.54 -12.26
CA ALA A 122 -9.82 7.56 -12.01
C ALA A 122 -10.30 6.29 -11.25
N ARG A 123 -9.74 5.12 -11.55
CA ARG A 123 -10.03 3.88 -10.82
C ARG A 123 -9.51 3.90 -9.38
N LYS A 124 -8.32 4.47 -9.15
CA LYS A 124 -7.79 4.67 -7.79
C LYS A 124 -8.71 5.60 -7.00
N MET A 125 -9.14 6.69 -7.62
CA MET A 125 -10.07 7.64 -7.03
C MET A 125 -11.42 6.98 -6.69
N TYR A 126 -11.96 6.14 -7.59
CA TYR A 126 -13.17 5.36 -7.36
C TYR A 126 -13.03 4.39 -6.18
N ALA A 127 -11.91 3.69 -6.09
CA ALA A 127 -11.62 2.76 -4.99
C ALA A 127 -11.51 3.48 -3.64
N ASP A 128 -10.85 4.65 -3.60
CA ASP A 128 -10.78 5.50 -2.40
C ASP A 128 -12.18 6.02 -2.01
N ALA A 129 -12.96 6.49 -2.97
CA ALA A 129 -14.32 6.97 -2.74
C ALA A 129 -15.24 5.88 -2.17
N ARG A 130 -15.08 4.65 -2.64
CA ARG A 130 -15.79 3.49 -2.12
C ARG A 130 -15.39 3.15 -0.69
N ALA A 131 -14.10 3.23 -0.37
CA ALA A 131 -13.57 2.99 0.97
C ALA A 131 -14.05 4.05 1.98
N GLU A 132 -14.12 5.32 1.55
CA GLU A 132 -14.59 6.44 2.37
C GLU A 132 -16.14 6.61 2.38
N ASN A 133 -16.89 5.77 1.63
CA ASN A 133 -18.34 5.86 1.42
C ASN A 133 -18.81 7.24 0.92
N SER A 134 -18.03 7.87 0.03
CA SER A 134 -18.34 9.18 -0.55
C SER A 134 -19.15 9.05 -1.83
N ASN A 135 -20.42 9.43 -1.82
CA ASN A 135 -21.22 9.49 -3.06
C ASN A 135 -20.63 10.52 -4.04
N TYR A 136 -20.16 11.66 -3.54
CA TYR A 136 -19.53 12.66 -4.38
C TYR A 136 -18.30 12.10 -5.10
N GLY A 137 -17.41 11.42 -4.37
CA GLY A 137 -16.23 10.78 -4.96
C GLY A 137 -16.56 9.69 -5.95
N LEU A 138 -17.54 8.83 -5.65
CA LEU A 138 -18.04 7.83 -6.60
C LEU A 138 -18.56 8.49 -7.87
N GLY A 139 -19.32 9.56 -7.73
CA GLY A 139 -19.89 10.28 -8.87
C GLY A 139 -18.84 10.95 -9.75
N VAL A 140 -17.88 11.68 -9.16
CA VAL A 140 -16.81 12.36 -9.92
C VAL A 140 -15.90 11.35 -10.59
N SER A 141 -15.46 10.30 -9.90
CA SER A 141 -14.59 9.28 -10.51
C SER A 141 -15.28 8.48 -11.62
N SER A 142 -16.59 8.20 -11.48
CA SER A 142 -17.39 7.57 -12.54
C SER A 142 -17.60 8.51 -13.73
N TYR A 143 -17.74 9.81 -13.49
CA TYR A 143 -17.78 10.82 -14.55
C TYR A 143 -16.47 10.85 -15.35
N ASP A 144 -15.33 10.92 -14.65
CA ASP A 144 -14.01 10.92 -15.28
C ASP A 144 -13.80 9.64 -16.12
N MET A 145 -14.14 8.47 -15.57
CA MET A 145 -14.09 7.22 -16.34
C MET A 145 -15.01 7.27 -17.57
N GLY A 146 -16.18 7.87 -17.46
CA GLY A 146 -17.09 8.06 -18.57
C GLY A 146 -16.49 8.90 -19.69
N CYS A 147 -15.88 10.04 -19.36
CA CYS A 147 -15.18 10.91 -20.31
C CYS A 147 -13.98 10.20 -20.97
N ILE A 148 -13.21 9.43 -20.20
CA ILE A 148 -12.09 8.64 -20.74
C ILE A 148 -12.59 7.59 -21.72
N TYR A 149 -13.64 6.84 -21.39
CA TYR A 149 -14.21 5.84 -22.30
C TYR A 149 -14.82 6.49 -23.53
N GLN A 150 -15.43 7.67 -23.41
CA GLN A 150 -15.91 8.46 -24.56
C GLN A 150 -14.76 8.79 -25.51
N THR A 151 -13.67 9.32 -25.00
CA THR A 151 -12.47 9.65 -25.80
C THR A 151 -11.86 8.42 -26.46
N MET A 152 -11.90 7.24 -25.79
CA MET A 152 -11.49 5.95 -26.37
C MET A 152 -12.46 5.38 -27.41
N GLY A 153 -13.60 6.02 -27.68
CA GLY A 153 -14.67 5.47 -28.53
C GLY A 153 -15.43 4.28 -27.93
N ARG A 154 -15.26 4.04 -26.61
CA ARG A 154 -15.89 2.93 -25.88
C ARG A 154 -17.23 3.37 -25.30
N PHE A 155 -18.19 3.68 -26.17
CA PHE A 155 -19.43 4.37 -25.79
C PHE A 155 -20.31 3.57 -24.83
N ARG A 156 -20.32 2.23 -24.86
CA ARG A 156 -21.11 1.43 -23.92
C ARG A 156 -20.54 1.47 -22.49
N GLU A 157 -19.23 1.47 -22.35
CA GLU A 157 -18.58 1.63 -21.05
C GLU A 157 -18.71 3.07 -20.52
N ALA A 158 -18.65 4.05 -21.42
CA ALA A 158 -18.92 5.45 -21.09
C ALA A 158 -20.35 5.63 -20.56
N GLU A 159 -21.35 5.09 -21.26
CA GLU A 159 -22.75 5.11 -20.83
C GLU A 159 -22.93 4.53 -19.43
N LYS A 160 -22.35 3.35 -19.16
CA LYS A 160 -22.42 2.71 -17.85
C LYS A 160 -21.84 3.59 -16.75
N SER A 161 -20.64 4.13 -16.99
CA SER A 161 -19.94 4.97 -16.00
C SER A 161 -20.69 6.27 -15.75
N LEU A 162 -21.22 6.93 -16.77
CA LEU A 162 -21.99 8.17 -16.63
C LEU A 162 -23.32 7.95 -15.93
N THR A 163 -24.00 6.82 -16.19
CA THR A 163 -25.23 6.44 -15.47
C THR A 163 -24.95 6.23 -13.98
N GLU A 164 -23.82 5.57 -13.64
CA GLU A 164 -23.38 5.40 -12.25
C GLU A 164 -23.03 6.76 -11.60
N SER A 165 -22.38 7.65 -12.34
CA SER A 165 -22.09 9.00 -11.91
C SER A 165 -23.35 9.77 -11.54
N ILE A 166 -24.36 9.79 -12.43
CA ILE A 166 -25.65 10.45 -12.18
C ILE A 166 -26.33 9.88 -10.94
N ALA A 167 -26.36 8.55 -10.79
CA ALA A 167 -26.98 7.89 -9.63
C ALA A 167 -26.29 8.24 -8.30
N ALA A 168 -24.99 8.47 -8.30
CA ALA A 168 -24.24 8.87 -7.13
C ALA A 168 -24.42 10.36 -6.81
N LEU A 169 -24.24 11.24 -7.83
CA LEU A 169 -24.30 12.70 -7.68
C LEU A 169 -25.73 13.22 -7.41
N SER A 170 -26.75 12.50 -7.82
CA SER A 170 -28.15 12.89 -7.52
C SER A 170 -28.49 12.90 -6.02
N LYS A 171 -27.61 12.36 -5.17
CA LYS A 171 -27.73 12.35 -3.71
C LYS A 171 -27.03 13.54 -3.03
N GLU A 172 -26.31 14.33 -3.80
CA GLU A 172 -25.51 15.46 -3.33
C GLU A 172 -26.24 16.79 -3.53
N GLU A 173 -25.90 17.78 -2.70
CA GLU A 173 -26.51 19.11 -2.81
C GLU A 173 -25.92 19.94 -3.97
N ASP A 174 -24.63 19.78 -4.26
CA ASP A 174 -23.98 20.45 -5.39
C ASP A 174 -24.27 19.69 -6.69
N ILE A 175 -25.10 20.30 -7.52
CA ILE A 175 -25.52 19.72 -8.81
C ILE A 175 -24.55 20.00 -9.97
N SER A 176 -23.43 20.72 -9.76
CA SER A 176 -22.56 21.16 -10.85
C SER A 176 -22.00 19.97 -11.63
N GLN A 177 -21.46 18.97 -10.95
CA GLN A 177 -20.95 17.73 -11.54
C GLN A 177 -22.10 16.85 -12.10
N LEU A 178 -23.25 16.83 -11.42
CA LEU A 178 -24.45 16.13 -11.91
C LEU A 178 -24.89 16.64 -13.29
N LEU A 179 -24.92 17.96 -13.48
CA LEU A 179 -25.28 18.56 -14.77
C LEU A 179 -24.25 18.26 -15.87
N SER A 180 -22.96 18.16 -15.49
CA SER A 180 -21.90 17.75 -16.42
C SER A 180 -22.07 16.28 -16.84
N ALA A 181 -22.43 15.40 -15.89
CA ALA A 181 -22.69 13.99 -16.17
C ALA A 181 -23.93 13.80 -17.12
N TYR A 182 -25.00 14.57 -16.92
CA TYR A 182 -26.14 14.56 -17.85
C TYR A 182 -25.73 15.01 -19.26
N ASN A 183 -24.93 16.07 -19.37
CA ASN A 183 -24.43 16.54 -20.65
C ASN A 183 -23.60 15.46 -21.36
N ALA A 184 -22.63 14.87 -20.67
CA ALA A 184 -21.79 13.82 -21.23
C ALA A 184 -22.64 12.58 -21.64
N LEU A 185 -23.59 12.15 -20.80
CA LEU A 185 -24.46 11.03 -21.13
C LEU A 185 -25.34 11.34 -22.36
N SER A 186 -25.81 12.57 -22.52
CA SER A 186 -26.57 12.98 -23.69
C SER A 186 -25.78 12.86 -25.00
N GLU A 187 -24.48 13.22 -24.95
CA GLU A 187 -23.57 13.05 -26.10
C GLU A 187 -23.35 11.56 -26.43
N ILE A 188 -23.17 10.71 -25.39
CA ILE A 188 -23.01 9.27 -25.59
C ILE A 188 -24.27 8.63 -26.19
N LEU A 189 -25.47 9.01 -25.74
CA LEU A 189 -26.72 8.48 -26.27
C LEU A 189 -26.95 8.92 -27.72
N ASP A 190 -26.50 10.11 -28.10
CA ASP A 190 -26.48 10.56 -29.49
C ASP A 190 -25.56 9.68 -30.36
N GLU A 191 -24.31 9.44 -29.91
CA GLU A 191 -23.37 8.55 -30.62
C GLU A 191 -23.87 7.11 -30.76
N LEU A 192 -24.65 6.63 -29.78
CA LEU A 192 -25.27 5.30 -29.82
C LEU A 192 -26.57 5.26 -30.63
N GLY A 193 -27.13 6.40 -31.06
CA GLY A 193 -28.40 6.48 -31.77
C GLY A 193 -29.61 6.17 -30.88
N GLU A 194 -29.50 6.30 -29.56
CA GLU A 194 -30.54 5.92 -28.60
C GLU A 194 -31.47 7.10 -28.24
N TYR A 195 -32.13 7.67 -29.22
CA TYR A 195 -32.87 8.93 -29.11
C TYR A 195 -34.09 8.88 -28.17
N ASP A 196 -34.76 7.74 -28.02
CA ASP A 196 -35.84 7.60 -27.02
C ASP A 196 -35.32 7.65 -25.58
N ARG A 197 -34.11 7.16 -25.36
CA ARG A 197 -33.46 7.29 -24.06
C ARG A 197 -32.94 8.70 -23.84
N LEU A 198 -32.39 9.32 -24.89
CA LEU A 198 -31.94 10.70 -24.86
C LEU A 198 -33.07 11.64 -24.43
N ARG A 199 -34.29 11.47 -25.00
CA ARG A 199 -35.47 12.25 -24.57
C ARG A 199 -35.74 12.12 -23.07
N ARG A 200 -35.73 10.91 -22.52
CA ARG A 200 -35.97 10.67 -21.09
C ARG A 200 -34.90 11.34 -20.23
N ILE A 201 -33.63 11.18 -20.57
CA ILE A 201 -32.52 11.79 -19.86
C ILE A 201 -32.59 13.32 -19.89
N VAL A 202 -32.96 13.91 -21.01
CA VAL A 202 -33.15 15.36 -21.14
C VAL A 202 -34.31 15.87 -20.26
N GLU A 203 -35.43 15.13 -20.17
CA GLU A 203 -36.54 15.47 -19.29
C GLU A 203 -36.12 15.43 -17.80
N GLU A 204 -35.40 14.41 -17.40
CA GLU A 204 -34.82 14.30 -16.06
C GLU A 204 -33.85 15.46 -15.76
N TRP A 205 -32.91 15.73 -16.69
CA TRP A 205 -31.98 16.82 -16.60
C TRP A 205 -32.66 18.17 -16.45
N LYS A 206 -33.67 18.44 -17.29
CA LYS A 206 -34.46 19.66 -17.20
C LYS A 206 -35.19 19.80 -15.88
N SER A 207 -35.75 18.71 -15.36
CA SER A 207 -36.41 18.71 -14.03
C SER A 207 -35.42 19.08 -12.90
N VAL A 208 -34.18 18.58 -12.95
CA VAL A 208 -33.12 18.94 -12.00
C VAL A 208 -32.79 20.43 -12.11
N LEU A 209 -32.63 20.95 -13.32
CA LEU A 209 -32.34 22.38 -13.56
C LEU A 209 -33.48 23.29 -13.06
N ASP A 210 -34.73 22.91 -13.32
CA ASP A 210 -35.91 23.70 -12.90
C ASP A 210 -36.02 23.75 -11.37
N LYS A 211 -35.84 22.62 -10.68
CA LYS A 211 -35.80 22.58 -9.20
C LYS A 211 -34.69 23.46 -8.63
N TYR A 212 -33.49 23.33 -9.17
CA TYR A 212 -32.34 24.12 -8.71
C TYR A 212 -32.57 25.63 -8.93
N ARG A 213 -33.17 26.03 -10.07
CA ARG A 213 -33.52 27.42 -10.33
C ARG A 213 -34.51 27.94 -9.30
N GLU A 214 -35.55 27.18 -8.98
CA GLU A 214 -36.54 27.56 -7.98
C GLU A 214 -35.92 27.72 -6.60
N GLU A 215 -35.07 26.79 -6.17
CA GLU A 215 -34.37 26.87 -4.89
C GLU A 215 -33.40 28.06 -4.82
N SER A 216 -32.67 28.31 -5.90
CA SER A 216 -31.76 29.44 -6.01
C SER A 216 -32.50 30.77 -5.87
N LEU A 217 -33.64 30.93 -6.54
CA LEU A 217 -34.48 32.08 -6.45
C LEU A 217 -35.05 32.30 -5.03
N ARG A 218 -35.47 31.22 -4.35
CA ARG A 218 -35.91 31.25 -2.96
C ARG A 218 -34.82 31.72 -1.98
N LYS A 219 -33.56 31.35 -2.29
CA LYS A 219 -32.37 31.74 -1.53
C LYS A 219 -31.85 33.15 -1.91
N GLY A 220 -32.51 33.85 -2.87
CA GLY A 220 -32.12 35.17 -3.34
C GLY A 220 -30.96 35.21 -4.32
N TYR A 221 -30.56 34.06 -4.86
CA TYR A 221 -29.50 34.02 -5.90
C TYR A 221 -30.09 34.38 -7.27
N THR A 222 -29.45 35.34 -7.94
CA THR A 222 -29.90 35.85 -9.28
C THR A 222 -29.00 35.37 -10.40
N GLN A 223 -28.11 34.40 -10.16
CA GLN A 223 -27.19 33.92 -11.19
C GLN A 223 -27.93 33.30 -12.38
N SER A 224 -27.61 33.73 -13.59
CA SER A 224 -28.18 33.18 -14.81
C SER A 224 -27.77 31.74 -15.06
N LEU A 225 -28.73 30.83 -15.21
CA LEU A 225 -28.53 29.44 -15.57
C LEU A 225 -28.62 29.19 -17.09
N ASN A 226 -28.71 30.23 -17.91
CA ASN A 226 -28.89 30.11 -19.37
C ASN A 226 -27.88 29.17 -20.02
N GLY A 227 -26.60 29.17 -19.57
CA GLY A 227 -25.60 28.24 -20.10
C GLY A 227 -25.91 26.77 -19.84
N ARG A 228 -26.51 26.45 -18.68
CA ARG A 228 -26.91 25.08 -18.35
C ARG A 228 -28.15 24.68 -19.15
N TYR A 229 -29.14 25.57 -19.28
CA TYR A 229 -30.31 25.33 -20.12
C TYR A 229 -29.96 25.21 -21.61
N LEU A 230 -28.96 25.94 -22.10
CA LEU A 230 -28.50 25.85 -23.48
C LEU A 230 -28.14 24.40 -23.86
N TYR A 231 -27.26 23.76 -23.11
CA TYR A 231 -26.81 22.39 -23.41
C TYR A 231 -27.95 21.38 -23.31
N CYS A 232 -28.80 21.49 -22.28
CA CYS A 232 -30.01 20.65 -22.15
C CYS A 232 -30.96 20.81 -23.33
N THR A 233 -31.20 22.05 -23.77
CA THR A 233 -32.09 22.37 -24.91
C THR A 233 -31.50 21.89 -26.24
N LEU A 234 -30.19 21.98 -26.42
CA LEU A 234 -29.52 21.46 -27.62
C LEU A 234 -29.62 19.93 -27.70
N ALA A 235 -29.41 19.22 -26.56
CA ALA A 235 -29.59 17.77 -26.50
C ALA A 235 -31.04 17.35 -26.82
N ALA A 236 -32.02 18.13 -26.32
CA ALA A 236 -33.42 17.92 -26.71
C ALA A 236 -33.65 18.12 -28.22
N ALA A 237 -33.07 19.19 -28.79
CA ALA A 237 -33.20 19.46 -30.23
C ALA A 237 -32.60 18.33 -31.07
N VAL A 238 -31.44 17.77 -30.66
CA VAL A 238 -30.82 16.62 -31.35
C VAL A 238 -31.78 15.43 -31.37
N ALA A 239 -32.39 15.07 -30.25
CA ALA A 239 -33.35 13.97 -30.19
C ALA A 239 -34.54 14.18 -31.12
N GLU A 240 -35.06 15.41 -31.21
CA GLU A 240 -36.21 15.71 -32.11
C GLU A 240 -35.79 15.77 -33.60
N ILE A 241 -34.57 16.22 -33.92
CA ILE A 241 -34.04 16.18 -35.28
C ILE A 241 -33.98 14.74 -35.81
N GLU A 242 -33.41 13.84 -35.01
CA GLU A 242 -33.19 12.46 -35.43
C GLU A 242 -34.45 11.60 -35.45
N THR A 243 -35.46 12.03 -34.71
CA THR A 243 -36.81 11.41 -34.77
C THR A 243 -37.76 12.13 -35.75
N ALA A 244 -37.23 13.05 -36.57
CA ALA A 244 -37.90 13.79 -37.61
C ALA A 244 -39.04 14.71 -37.14
N ASP A 245 -39.09 15.11 -35.86
CA ASP A 245 -39.97 16.19 -35.40
C ASP A 245 -39.28 17.57 -35.59
N TYR A 246 -39.19 17.99 -36.82
CA TYR A 246 -38.51 19.23 -37.21
C TYR A 246 -39.20 20.49 -36.67
N THR A 247 -40.52 20.42 -36.40
CA THR A 247 -41.29 21.54 -35.83
C THR A 247 -40.81 21.81 -34.42
N LYS A 248 -40.81 20.78 -33.58
CA LYS A 248 -40.36 20.88 -32.18
C LYS A 248 -38.85 21.20 -32.10
N ALA A 249 -38.02 20.56 -32.96
CA ALA A 249 -36.60 20.87 -33.06
C ALA A 249 -36.35 22.37 -33.37
N GLY A 250 -37.11 22.95 -34.31
CA GLY A 250 -36.98 24.36 -34.65
C GLY A 250 -37.37 25.30 -33.50
N GLU A 251 -38.38 24.96 -32.70
CA GLU A 251 -38.76 25.71 -31.52
C GLU A 251 -37.65 25.66 -30.45
N LEU A 252 -37.11 24.48 -30.21
CA LEU A 252 -35.98 24.27 -29.26
C LEU A 252 -34.73 25.05 -29.69
N LEU A 253 -34.42 25.07 -30.99
CA LEU A 253 -33.28 25.84 -31.49
C LEU A 253 -33.46 27.35 -31.31
N LYS A 254 -34.68 27.91 -31.54
CA LYS A 254 -34.97 29.31 -31.23
C LYS A 254 -34.78 29.64 -29.74
N GLN A 255 -35.17 28.71 -28.85
CA GLN A 255 -34.97 28.88 -27.43
C GLN A 255 -33.46 28.81 -27.06
N ALA A 256 -32.73 27.88 -27.72
CA ALA A 256 -31.28 27.79 -27.54
C ALA A 256 -30.53 29.05 -27.99
N GLU A 257 -30.97 29.74 -29.02
CA GLU A 257 -30.43 31.04 -29.46
C GLU A 257 -30.52 32.09 -28.35
N ILE A 258 -31.66 32.17 -27.65
CA ILE A 258 -31.88 33.09 -26.54
C ILE A 258 -30.91 32.74 -25.39
N TYR A 259 -30.69 31.45 -25.09
CA TYR A 259 -29.77 31.02 -24.06
C TYR A 259 -28.29 31.24 -24.42
N ALA A 260 -27.97 31.28 -25.70
CA ALA A 260 -26.61 31.49 -26.21
C ALA A 260 -26.24 32.96 -26.36
N GLU A 261 -27.19 33.90 -26.24
CA GLU A 261 -26.97 35.31 -26.43
C GLU A 261 -25.92 35.85 -25.42
N GLY A 262 -24.92 36.61 -25.91
CA GLY A 262 -23.85 37.16 -25.10
C GLY A 262 -22.85 36.15 -24.52
N ARG A 263 -22.88 34.90 -24.95
CA ARG A 263 -21.98 33.85 -24.44
C ARG A 263 -20.71 33.69 -25.26
N LYS A 264 -19.70 33.00 -24.63
CA LYS A 264 -18.40 32.72 -25.25
C LYS A 264 -18.51 31.84 -26.50
N ALA A 265 -17.47 31.86 -27.33
CA ALA A 265 -17.37 31.15 -28.59
C ALA A 265 -17.77 29.66 -28.54
N VAL A 266 -17.43 28.95 -27.45
CA VAL A 266 -17.79 27.51 -27.28
C VAL A 266 -19.31 27.29 -27.28
N ALA A 267 -20.10 28.16 -26.65
CA ALA A 267 -21.55 28.07 -26.65
C ALA A 267 -22.15 28.34 -28.05
N GLN A 268 -21.60 29.28 -28.78
CA GLN A 268 -21.97 29.58 -30.17
C GLN A 268 -21.62 28.41 -31.09
N PHE A 269 -20.47 27.81 -30.92
CA PHE A 269 -20.05 26.62 -31.69
C PHE A 269 -21.03 25.47 -31.54
N LYS A 270 -21.41 25.09 -30.31
CA LYS A 270 -22.37 23.99 -30.06
C LYS A 270 -23.74 24.29 -30.67
N LEU A 271 -24.22 25.52 -30.55
CA LEU A 271 -25.50 25.93 -31.17
C LEU A 271 -25.43 25.80 -32.70
N LEU A 272 -24.41 26.34 -33.35
CA LEU A 272 -24.22 26.27 -34.79
C LEU A 272 -24.09 24.83 -35.31
N GLN A 273 -23.44 23.96 -34.52
CA GLN A 273 -23.31 22.53 -34.82
C GLN A 273 -24.70 21.85 -34.91
N VAL A 274 -25.57 22.08 -33.93
CA VAL A 274 -26.92 21.50 -33.95
C VAL A 274 -27.80 22.14 -35.00
N GLN A 275 -27.65 23.45 -35.25
CA GLN A 275 -28.35 24.13 -36.34
C GLN A 275 -27.95 23.58 -37.72
N ALA A 276 -26.64 23.33 -37.95
CA ALA A 276 -26.18 22.72 -39.19
C ALA A 276 -26.79 21.33 -39.40
N ARG A 277 -26.86 20.49 -38.35
CA ARG A 277 -27.49 19.18 -38.35
C ARG A 277 -29.00 19.29 -38.68
N TYR A 278 -29.69 20.24 -38.03
CA TYR A 278 -31.11 20.50 -38.30
C TYR A 278 -31.37 20.87 -39.76
N TYR A 279 -30.63 21.84 -40.33
CA TYR A 279 -30.79 22.23 -41.72
C TYR A 279 -30.41 21.11 -42.70
N ALA A 280 -29.38 20.33 -42.36
CA ALA A 280 -29.02 19.16 -43.19
C ALA A 280 -30.10 18.08 -43.18
N ALA A 281 -30.73 17.79 -42.03
CA ALA A 281 -31.85 16.86 -41.92
C ALA A 281 -33.07 17.32 -42.76
N MET A 282 -33.32 18.63 -42.82
CA MET A 282 -34.34 19.23 -43.66
C MET A 282 -33.90 19.38 -45.13
N LYS A 283 -32.74 18.87 -45.53
CA LYS A 283 -32.16 18.99 -46.89
C LYS A 283 -31.88 20.46 -47.32
N GLN A 284 -31.81 21.39 -46.38
CA GLN A 284 -31.46 22.80 -46.61
C GLN A 284 -29.94 22.99 -46.53
N TYR A 285 -29.20 22.32 -47.43
CA TYR A 285 -27.75 22.20 -47.34
C TYR A 285 -27.00 23.52 -47.37
N ASP A 286 -27.48 24.55 -48.11
CA ASP A 286 -26.85 25.87 -48.15
C ASP A 286 -26.84 26.52 -46.74
N LYS A 287 -27.92 26.36 -45.96
CA LYS A 287 -27.97 26.87 -44.61
C LYS A 287 -27.07 26.04 -43.67
N ALA A 288 -27.01 24.72 -43.84
CA ALA A 288 -26.09 23.87 -43.08
C ALA A 288 -24.64 24.25 -43.36
N ILE A 289 -24.27 24.46 -44.61
CA ILE A 289 -22.95 24.92 -45.02
C ILE A 289 -22.61 26.27 -44.38
N ALA A 290 -23.57 27.23 -44.37
CA ALA A 290 -23.34 28.56 -43.76
C ALA A 290 -23.14 28.48 -42.24
N CYS A 291 -23.90 27.66 -41.54
CA CYS A 291 -23.68 27.43 -40.09
C CYS A 291 -22.32 26.81 -39.83
N ASN A 292 -21.96 25.79 -40.59
CA ASN A 292 -20.73 25.05 -40.40
C ASN A 292 -19.48 25.91 -40.78
N HIS A 293 -19.60 26.80 -41.76
CA HIS A 293 -18.55 27.76 -42.11
C HIS A 293 -18.21 28.67 -40.90
N LYS A 294 -19.23 29.17 -40.20
CA LYS A 294 -19.01 29.93 -38.95
C LYS A 294 -18.32 29.11 -37.87
N ASN A 295 -18.63 27.80 -37.78
CA ASN A 295 -17.94 26.90 -36.86
C ASN A 295 -16.47 26.73 -37.21
N ILE A 296 -16.13 26.61 -38.49
CA ILE A 296 -14.73 26.59 -38.96
C ILE A 296 -13.99 27.85 -38.51
N GLU A 297 -14.60 29.04 -38.68
CA GLU A 297 -13.99 30.28 -38.22
C GLU A 297 -13.72 30.32 -36.69
N ILE A 298 -14.68 29.87 -35.89
CA ILE A 298 -14.58 29.80 -34.42
C ILE A 298 -13.46 28.87 -33.99
N ILE A 299 -13.41 27.66 -34.57
CA ILE A 299 -12.41 26.64 -34.20
C ILE A 299 -11.02 26.98 -34.73
N ALA A 300 -10.90 27.56 -35.94
CA ALA A 300 -9.63 28.02 -36.46
C ALA A 300 -8.98 29.09 -35.53
N ALA A 301 -9.79 29.94 -34.93
CA ALA A 301 -9.32 30.95 -33.98
C ALA A 301 -8.87 30.34 -32.62
N SER A 302 -9.34 29.14 -32.24
CA SER A 302 -8.93 28.46 -31.01
C SER A 302 -7.64 27.64 -31.14
N GLY A 303 -7.19 27.34 -32.35
CA GLY A 303 -6.01 26.51 -32.62
C GLY A 303 -6.23 25.02 -32.44
N ASP A 304 -7.46 24.56 -32.17
CA ASP A 304 -7.81 23.14 -32.06
C ASP A 304 -7.90 22.46 -33.44
N SER A 305 -6.79 21.83 -33.83
CA SER A 305 -6.64 21.20 -35.14
C SER A 305 -7.50 19.94 -35.30
N VAL A 306 -7.80 19.21 -34.23
CA VAL A 306 -8.62 18.00 -34.27
C VAL A 306 -10.08 18.35 -34.53
N SER A 307 -10.63 19.27 -33.75
CA SER A 307 -12.00 19.78 -33.96
C SER A 307 -12.14 20.49 -35.30
N LEU A 308 -11.13 21.24 -35.75
CA LEU A 308 -11.13 21.88 -37.08
C LEU A 308 -11.27 20.84 -38.19
N LEU A 309 -10.48 19.77 -38.15
CA LEU A 309 -10.52 18.70 -39.15
C LEU A 309 -11.89 18.00 -39.18
N SER A 310 -12.49 17.78 -38.00
CA SER A 310 -13.84 17.21 -37.89
C SER A 310 -14.89 18.10 -38.57
N VAL A 311 -14.88 19.42 -38.26
CA VAL A 311 -15.86 20.37 -38.84
C VAL A 311 -15.63 20.58 -40.34
N GLN A 312 -14.37 20.58 -40.80
CA GLN A 312 -14.07 20.65 -42.25
C GLN A 312 -14.54 19.38 -42.98
N THR A 313 -14.40 18.19 -42.38
CA THR A 313 -14.92 16.94 -42.95
C THR A 313 -16.45 17.01 -43.10
N GLN A 314 -17.13 17.50 -42.05
CA GLN A 314 -18.59 17.71 -42.10
C GLN A 314 -18.99 18.73 -43.17
N GLN A 315 -18.20 19.78 -43.38
CA GLN A 315 -18.41 20.76 -44.45
C GLN A 315 -18.34 20.11 -45.84
N ALA A 316 -17.33 19.27 -46.07
CA ALA A 316 -17.18 18.54 -47.32
C ALA A 316 -18.36 17.60 -47.57
N ASP A 317 -18.89 16.94 -46.55
CA ASP A 317 -20.08 16.08 -46.63
C ASP A 317 -21.33 16.89 -46.98
N PHE A 318 -21.53 18.07 -46.43
CA PHE A 318 -22.66 18.95 -46.78
C PHE A 318 -22.54 19.46 -48.20
N LEU A 319 -21.34 19.85 -48.67
CA LEU A 319 -21.12 20.22 -50.07
C LEU A 319 -21.41 19.08 -51.03
N LEU A 320 -21.02 17.84 -50.69
CA LEU A 320 -21.32 16.65 -51.48
C LEU A 320 -22.83 16.44 -51.60
N LYS A 321 -23.57 16.50 -50.47
CA LYS A 321 -25.03 16.34 -50.43
C LYS A 321 -25.76 17.48 -51.12
N ALA A 322 -25.18 18.68 -51.20
CA ALA A 322 -25.69 19.83 -51.96
C ALA A 322 -25.43 19.73 -53.46
N GLY A 323 -24.69 18.70 -53.93
CA GLY A 323 -24.30 18.57 -55.33
C GLY A 323 -23.12 19.47 -55.75
N ARG A 324 -22.46 20.12 -54.81
CA ARG A 324 -21.30 21.00 -55.05
C ARG A 324 -20.00 20.16 -55.06
N TYR A 325 -19.92 19.22 -56.01
CA TYR A 325 -18.90 18.16 -56.06
C TYR A 325 -17.48 18.69 -56.19
N LYS A 326 -17.28 19.78 -56.97
CA LYS A 326 -15.95 20.37 -57.15
C LYS A 326 -15.40 20.91 -55.83
N GLU A 327 -16.20 21.65 -55.11
CA GLU A 327 -15.81 22.26 -53.83
C GLU A 327 -15.61 21.20 -52.75
N ALA A 328 -16.46 20.17 -52.74
CA ALA A 328 -16.27 19.02 -51.85
C ALA A 328 -14.93 18.30 -52.10
N ALA A 329 -14.60 18.05 -53.40
CA ALA A 329 -13.35 17.40 -53.79
C ALA A 329 -12.11 18.24 -53.40
N GLU A 330 -12.15 19.56 -53.64
CA GLU A 330 -11.09 20.49 -53.27
C GLU A 330 -10.87 20.47 -51.77
N LEU A 331 -11.92 20.52 -50.94
CA LEU A 331 -11.84 20.49 -49.49
C LEU A 331 -11.35 19.13 -48.98
N TYR A 332 -11.81 18.02 -49.53
CA TYR A 332 -11.28 16.68 -49.18
C TYR A 332 -9.79 16.57 -49.51
N HIS A 333 -9.36 17.11 -50.64
CA HIS A 333 -7.94 17.09 -51.00
C HIS A 333 -7.08 17.90 -50.01
N GLU A 334 -7.59 19.03 -49.50
CA GLU A 334 -6.94 19.85 -48.49
C GLU A 334 -6.81 19.15 -47.13
N ILE A 335 -7.89 18.49 -46.66
CA ILE A 335 -7.94 17.89 -45.32
C ILE A 335 -7.23 16.54 -45.21
N LEU A 336 -7.10 15.78 -46.32
CA LEU A 336 -6.56 14.43 -46.30
C LEU A 336 -5.14 14.32 -45.69
N PRO A 337 -4.17 15.17 -46.03
CA PRO A 337 -2.85 15.12 -45.45
C PRO A 337 -2.84 15.43 -43.92
N HIS A 338 -3.78 16.25 -43.49
CA HIS A 338 -3.93 16.58 -42.06
C HIS A 338 -4.51 15.42 -41.26
N LYS A 339 -5.47 14.71 -41.85
CA LYS A 339 -6.08 13.50 -41.25
C LYS A 339 -5.07 12.41 -41.00
N ASP A 340 -4.19 12.15 -41.97
CA ASP A 340 -3.13 11.15 -41.83
C ASP A 340 -2.10 11.55 -40.75
N ARG A 341 -1.78 12.82 -40.65
CA ARG A 341 -0.86 13.34 -39.62
C ARG A 341 -1.45 13.18 -38.22
N VAL A 342 -2.69 13.59 -37.99
CA VAL A 342 -3.39 13.45 -36.71
C VAL A 342 -3.41 12.00 -36.27
N ARG A 343 -3.82 11.08 -37.17
CA ARG A 343 -3.85 9.64 -36.88
C ARG A 343 -2.47 9.08 -36.51
N THR A 344 -1.42 9.51 -37.20
CA THR A 344 -0.06 9.03 -36.92
C THR A 344 0.44 9.53 -35.55
N THR A 345 0.13 10.78 -35.21
CA THR A 345 0.47 11.37 -33.90
C THR A 345 -0.26 10.68 -32.77
N GLU A 346 -1.56 10.40 -32.94
CA GLU A 346 -2.37 9.66 -31.96
C GLU A 346 -1.81 8.27 -31.70
N LEU A 347 -1.46 7.51 -32.75
CA LEU A 347 -0.82 6.20 -32.61
C LEU A 347 0.54 6.27 -31.90
N ALA A 348 1.34 7.30 -32.18
CA ALA A 348 2.64 7.51 -31.51
C ALA A 348 2.45 7.80 -30.02
N ASN A 349 1.50 8.68 -29.67
CA ASN A 349 1.17 9.00 -28.27
C ASN A 349 0.68 7.78 -27.50
N GLN A 350 -0.20 6.96 -28.11
CA GLN A 350 -0.69 5.71 -27.50
C GLN A 350 0.45 4.71 -27.26
N LEU A 351 1.41 4.61 -28.19
CA LEU A 351 2.57 3.73 -28.04
C LEU A 351 3.49 4.20 -26.89
N ASP A 352 3.77 5.49 -26.84
CA ASP A 352 4.58 6.10 -25.77
C ASP A 352 3.90 5.91 -24.38
N GLU A 353 2.61 6.11 -24.31
CA GLU A 353 1.82 5.86 -23.11
C GLU A 353 1.90 4.40 -22.65
N LEU A 354 1.73 3.44 -23.58
CA LEU A 354 1.83 2.01 -23.28
C LEU A 354 3.23 1.63 -22.78
N GLN A 355 4.29 2.21 -23.36
CA GLN A 355 5.65 2.00 -22.90
C GLN A 355 5.84 2.55 -21.48
N THR A 356 5.35 3.75 -21.22
CA THR A 356 5.42 4.38 -19.88
C THR A 356 4.69 3.55 -18.83
N ILE A 357 3.48 3.07 -19.13
CA ILE A 357 2.71 2.20 -18.23
C ILE A 357 3.46 0.90 -17.95
N PHE A 358 4.02 0.27 -19.00
CA PHE A 358 4.78 -0.96 -18.85
C PHE A 358 6.02 -0.78 -17.95
N GLU A 359 6.73 0.34 -18.09
CA GLU A 359 7.87 0.66 -17.24
C GLU A 359 7.44 0.93 -15.79
N VAL A 360 6.36 1.67 -15.58
CA VAL A 360 5.78 1.94 -14.24
C VAL A 360 5.31 0.65 -13.58
N ASP A 361 4.59 -0.21 -14.29
CA ASP A 361 4.14 -1.51 -13.77
C ASP A 361 5.33 -2.41 -13.40
N LYS A 362 6.37 -2.42 -14.23
CA LYS A 362 7.61 -3.16 -13.96
C LYS A 362 8.32 -2.64 -12.72
N LEU A 363 8.37 -1.32 -12.52
CA LEU A 363 8.96 -0.70 -11.33
C LEU A 363 8.12 -0.97 -10.07
N THR A 364 6.79 -0.90 -10.16
CA THR A 364 5.89 -1.20 -9.03
C THR A 364 5.99 -2.65 -8.60
N LEU A 365 5.95 -3.60 -9.54
CA LEU A 365 6.16 -5.02 -9.27
C LEU A 365 7.54 -5.28 -8.64
N ARG A 366 8.58 -4.61 -9.13
CA ARG A 366 9.93 -4.71 -8.55
C ARG A 366 9.97 -4.19 -7.11
N ASN A 367 9.31 -3.07 -6.84
CA ASN A 367 9.21 -2.50 -5.50
C ASN A 367 8.41 -3.39 -4.54
N GLU A 368 7.31 -4.00 -4.99
CA GLU A 368 6.53 -4.96 -4.20
C GLU A 368 7.37 -6.19 -3.83
N VAL A 369 8.14 -6.73 -4.80
CA VAL A 369 9.05 -7.86 -4.55
C VAL A 369 10.15 -7.48 -3.56
N ILE A 370 10.74 -6.29 -3.68
CA ILE A 370 11.77 -5.80 -2.76
C ILE A 370 11.18 -5.62 -1.35
N THR A 371 10.02 -5.03 -1.24
CA THR A 371 9.33 -4.79 0.03
C THR A 371 8.97 -6.11 0.71
N THR A 372 8.43 -7.07 -0.04
CA THR A 372 8.10 -8.41 0.46
C THR A 372 9.35 -9.15 0.95
N ARG A 373 10.46 -9.10 0.19
CA ARG A 373 11.74 -9.69 0.59
C ARG A 373 12.31 -9.02 1.85
N PHE A 374 12.16 -7.71 1.98
CA PHE A 374 12.59 -6.97 3.17
C PHE A 374 11.83 -7.42 4.41
N TYR A 375 10.50 -7.50 4.36
CA TYR A 375 9.70 -7.99 5.49
C TYR A 375 9.99 -9.45 5.82
N LEU A 376 10.17 -10.30 4.81
CA LEU A 376 10.55 -11.70 5.02
C LEU A 376 11.90 -11.83 5.72
N SER A 377 12.91 -11.05 5.30
CA SER A 377 14.23 -11.04 5.95
C SER A 377 14.17 -10.55 7.40
N LEU A 378 13.31 -9.57 7.68
CA LEU A 378 13.08 -9.06 9.02
C LEU A 378 12.44 -10.11 9.94
N VAL A 379 11.45 -10.85 9.44
CA VAL A 379 10.81 -11.97 10.18
C VAL A 379 11.83 -13.08 10.46
N ILE A 380 12.64 -13.47 9.46
CA ILE A 380 13.70 -14.48 9.65
C ILE A 380 14.72 -14.00 10.70
N GLY A 381 15.14 -12.76 10.63
CA GLY A 381 16.05 -12.16 11.63
C GLY A 381 15.48 -12.21 13.05
N LEU A 382 14.20 -11.90 13.20
CA LEU A 382 13.50 -11.96 14.48
C LEU A 382 13.41 -13.39 15.04
N LEU A 383 13.13 -14.37 14.17
CA LEU A 383 13.09 -15.79 14.54
C LEU A 383 14.47 -16.31 14.97
N LEU A 384 15.54 -15.92 14.26
CA LEU A 384 16.90 -16.27 14.63
C LEU A 384 17.30 -15.66 15.98
N LEU A 385 16.92 -14.41 16.23
CA LEU A 385 17.16 -13.74 17.51
C LEU A 385 16.40 -14.43 18.66
N LEU A 386 15.14 -14.82 18.43
CA LEU A 386 14.35 -15.58 19.38
C LEU A 386 15.01 -16.93 19.69
N ALA A 387 15.42 -17.66 18.65
CA ALA A 387 16.11 -18.95 18.80
C ALA A 387 17.42 -18.79 19.59
N PHE A 388 18.18 -17.73 19.34
CA PHE A 388 19.40 -17.40 20.08
C PHE A 388 19.13 -17.12 21.57
N VAL A 389 18.11 -16.34 21.87
CA VAL A 389 17.68 -16.06 23.25
C VAL A 389 17.27 -17.34 23.96
N LEU A 390 16.46 -18.19 23.30
CA LEU A 390 16.04 -19.48 23.84
C LEU A 390 17.25 -20.39 24.08
N TYR A 391 18.23 -20.40 23.17
CA TYR A 391 19.47 -21.15 23.35
C TYR A 391 20.26 -20.66 24.60
N ILE A 392 20.37 -19.34 24.80
CA ILE A 392 21.02 -18.78 26.00
C ILE A 392 20.26 -19.20 27.26
N ILE A 393 18.94 -19.13 27.27
CA ILE A 393 18.11 -19.54 28.41
C ILE A 393 18.33 -21.02 28.72
N TYR A 394 18.28 -21.87 27.68
CA TYR A 394 18.50 -23.31 27.79
C TYR A 394 19.87 -23.64 28.38
N THR A 395 20.94 -23.05 27.84
CA THR A 395 22.31 -23.28 28.35
C THR A 395 22.51 -22.80 29.78
N ARG A 396 21.92 -21.65 30.15
CA ARG A 396 21.94 -21.16 31.55
C ARG A 396 21.18 -22.11 32.49
N ARG A 397 20.04 -22.63 32.06
CA ARG A 397 19.22 -23.58 32.83
C ARG A 397 19.95 -24.92 33.04
N LEU A 398 20.61 -25.41 31.99
CA LEU A 398 21.41 -26.63 32.03
C LEU A 398 22.60 -26.48 33.01
N ARG A 399 23.34 -25.36 32.93
CA ARG A 399 24.43 -25.06 33.84
C ARG A 399 23.97 -25.00 35.31
N ARG A 400 22.80 -24.41 35.60
CA ARG A 400 22.24 -24.38 36.96
C ARG A 400 21.91 -25.79 37.47
N LYS A 401 21.29 -26.63 36.64
CA LYS A 401 21.02 -28.02 37.00
C LYS A 401 22.28 -28.82 37.29
N ASN A 402 23.31 -28.69 36.44
CA ASN A 402 24.56 -29.37 36.59
C ASN A 402 25.31 -28.92 37.85
N ARG A 403 25.27 -27.63 38.22
CA ARG A 403 25.86 -27.12 39.49
C ARG A 403 25.15 -27.69 40.72
N ALA A 404 23.80 -27.71 40.71
CA ALA A 404 23.03 -28.27 41.82
C ALA A 404 23.32 -29.77 41.99
N LEU A 405 23.45 -30.52 40.90
CA LEU A 405 23.80 -31.95 40.90
C LEU A 405 25.22 -32.16 41.46
N TYR A 406 26.19 -31.34 41.03
CA TYR A 406 27.57 -31.39 41.56
C TYR A 406 27.61 -31.16 43.07
N ASP A 407 26.83 -30.22 43.59
CA ASP A 407 26.79 -29.92 45.04
C ASP A 407 26.16 -31.08 45.82
N SER A 408 25.12 -31.68 45.32
CA SER A 408 24.46 -32.86 45.96
C SER A 408 25.40 -34.07 46.01
N ILE A 409 26.21 -34.28 44.96
CA ILE A 409 27.17 -35.38 44.88
C ILE A 409 28.31 -35.16 45.90
N LEU A 410 28.88 -33.94 45.96
CA LEU A 410 29.91 -33.62 46.94
C LEU A 410 29.41 -33.81 48.40
N GLN A 411 28.16 -33.45 48.65
CA GLN A 411 27.55 -33.67 49.95
C GLN A 411 27.38 -35.16 50.27
N SER A 412 26.91 -35.96 49.31
CA SER A 412 26.77 -37.40 49.43
C SER A 412 28.13 -38.10 49.68
N GLN A 413 29.16 -37.70 48.90
CA GLN A 413 30.53 -38.22 49.10
C GLN A 413 31.06 -37.92 50.50
N ARG A 414 30.92 -36.69 50.99
CA ARG A 414 31.37 -36.31 52.37
C ARG A 414 30.63 -37.12 53.44
N THR A 415 29.36 -37.44 53.23
CA THR A 415 28.58 -38.25 54.17
C THR A 415 29.06 -39.69 54.15
N GLN A 416 29.39 -40.22 52.97
CA GLN A 416 29.89 -41.57 52.79
C GLN A 416 31.31 -41.75 53.35
N ASP A 417 32.20 -40.75 53.10
CA ASP A 417 33.56 -40.76 53.68
C ASP A 417 33.51 -40.75 55.21
N LYS A 418 32.63 -39.97 55.84
CA LYS A 418 32.43 -39.98 57.30
C LYS A 418 31.89 -41.32 57.81
N ALA A 419 31.02 -41.97 57.08
CA ALA A 419 30.49 -43.31 57.46
C ALA A 419 31.56 -44.40 57.33
N GLU A 420 32.41 -44.34 56.29
CA GLU A 420 33.56 -45.23 56.11
C GLU A 420 34.61 -45.05 57.21
N GLU A 421 34.88 -43.81 57.63
CA GLU A 421 35.77 -43.48 58.69
C GLU A 421 35.26 -43.99 60.06
N ALA A 422 33.95 -43.86 60.30
CA ALA A 422 33.32 -44.43 61.54
C ALA A 422 33.37 -45.97 61.58
N ALA A 423 33.20 -46.61 60.41
CA ALA A 423 33.26 -48.08 60.31
C ALA A 423 34.67 -48.66 60.55
N ARG A 424 35.74 -47.85 60.32
CA ARG A 424 37.15 -48.24 60.60
C ARG A 424 37.50 -48.25 62.07
N THR A 425 36.83 -47.45 62.84
CA THR A 425 37.09 -47.34 64.30
C THR A 425 36.48 -48.42 65.14
N THR A 426 35.73 -49.38 64.50
CA THR A 426 35.12 -50.51 65.18
C THR A 426 36.19 -51.54 65.60
N PRO A 427 36.25 -52.01 66.87
CA PRO A 427 37.25 -52.96 67.33
C PRO A 427 37.19 -54.30 66.60
N GLU A 428 38.34 -54.91 66.30
CA GLU A 428 38.50 -56.10 65.45
C GLU A 428 37.83 -57.37 66.03
N GLU A 429 37.62 -57.40 67.33
CA GLU A 429 37.03 -58.50 68.09
C GLU A 429 35.51 -58.66 67.80
N GLN A 430 34.86 -57.67 67.26
CA GLN A 430 33.42 -57.64 66.95
C GLN A 430 33.05 -57.95 65.46
N LEU A 431 34.08 -58.19 64.63
CA LEU A 431 33.90 -58.33 63.19
C LEU A 431 33.71 -59.81 62.78
N ASP A 432 32.67 -60.13 62.02
CA ASP A 432 32.52 -61.45 61.37
C ASP A 432 33.59 -61.67 60.30
N HIS A 433 33.78 -62.87 59.83
CA HIS A 433 34.82 -63.23 58.88
C HIS A 433 34.70 -62.41 57.54
N LYS A 434 33.49 -62.10 57.09
CA LYS A 434 33.22 -61.39 55.89
C LYS A 434 33.54 -59.88 56.06
N SER A 435 33.30 -59.32 57.22
CA SER A 435 33.64 -57.93 57.53
C SER A 435 35.16 -57.70 57.68
N LYS A 436 35.88 -58.70 58.19
CA LYS A 436 37.38 -58.68 58.24
C LYS A 436 37.94 -58.69 56.79
N LEU A 437 37.41 -59.57 55.93
CA LEU A 437 37.83 -59.65 54.54
C LEU A 437 37.51 -58.36 53.78
N TYR A 438 36.33 -57.77 53.99
CA TYR A 438 35.97 -56.48 53.36
C TYR A 438 36.87 -55.33 53.86
N ARG A 439 37.23 -55.29 55.13
CA ARG A 439 38.18 -54.31 55.68
C ARG A 439 39.56 -54.45 55.02
N GLN A 440 40.09 -55.68 54.94
CA GLN A 440 41.38 -55.94 54.27
C GLN A 440 41.34 -55.53 52.80
N LEU A 441 40.25 -55.78 52.09
CA LEU A 441 40.06 -55.31 50.73
C LEU A 441 40.08 -53.78 50.61
N CYS A 442 39.40 -53.09 51.54
CA CYS A 442 39.41 -51.61 51.57
C CYS A 442 40.78 -51.06 51.88
N GLU A 443 41.56 -51.68 52.80
CA GLU A 443 42.92 -51.31 53.13
C GLU A 443 43.85 -51.46 51.92
N LEU A 444 43.79 -52.58 51.20
CA LEU A 444 44.57 -52.80 49.98
C LEU A 444 44.22 -51.75 48.89
N MET A 445 42.95 -51.47 48.74
CA MET A 445 42.53 -50.45 47.78
C MET A 445 43.05 -49.05 48.12
N GLN A 446 43.20 -48.71 49.40
CA GLN A 446 43.58 -47.37 49.82
C GLN A 446 45.10 -47.21 50.03
N THR A 447 45.75 -48.19 50.61
CA THR A 447 47.20 -48.12 50.98
C THR A 447 48.08 -48.46 49.79
N GLU A 448 47.72 -49.49 49.04
CA GLU A 448 48.47 -49.90 47.82
C GLU A 448 47.94 -49.27 46.53
N GLU A 449 46.78 -48.57 46.61
CA GLU A 449 46.10 -47.94 45.46
C GLU A 449 45.92 -48.87 44.26
N LEU A 450 45.68 -50.17 44.54
CA LEU A 450 45.58 -51.23 43.51
C LEU A 450 44.58 -50.91 42.39
N TYR A 451 43.56 -50.08 42.63
CA TYR A 451 42.60 -49.63 41.64
C TYR A 451 43.24 -48.85 40.50
N LYS A 452 44.46 -48.33 40.63
CA LYS A 452 45.21 -47.63 39.56
C LYS A 452 45.71 -48.62 38.50
N ASP A 453 45.91 -49.89 38.86
CA ASP A 453 46.24 -50.92 37.86
C ASP A 453 45.01 -51.20 36.97
N ALA A 454 45.15 -50.90 35.71
CA ALA A 454 44.08 -51.10 34.71
C ALA A 454 43.76 -52.60 34.50
N THR A 455 44.66 -53.51 34.88
CA THR A 455 44.51 -54.94 34.76
C THR A 455 43.84 -55.57 35.96
N LEU A 456 43.67 -54.78 37.04
CA LEU A 456 43.03 -55.28 38.27
C LEU A 456 41.64 -55.86 38.00
N ASN A 457 41.51 -57.12 38.39
CA ASN A 457 40.25 -57.87 38.27
C ASN A 457 39.95 -58.68 39.52
N ARG A 458 38.84 -59.40 39.51
CA ARG A 458 38.42 -60.26 40.64
C ARG A 458 39.47 -61.29 41.03
N ASP A 459 40.15 -61.93 40.06
CA ASP A 459 41.04 -63.08 40.30
C ASP A 459 42.34 -62.62 41.02
N ILE A 460 42.87 -61.44 40.62
CA ILE A 460 44.00 -60.79 41.30
C ILE A 460 43.67 -60.47 42.74
N LEU A 461 42.47 -59.95 43.02
CA LEU A 461 42.01 -59.65 44.38
C LEU A 461 41.84 -60.89 45.23
N VAL A 462 41.34 -62.01 44.66
CA VAL A 462 41.21 -63.30 45.32
C VAL A 462 42.57 -63.85 45.75
N GLU A 463 43.53 -63.79 44.87
CA GLU A 463 44.92 -64.21 45.12
C GLU A 463 45.55 -63.33 46.24
N ARG A 464 45.50 -62.02 46.14
CA ARG A 464 46.06 -61.08 47.12
C ARG A 464 45.48 -61.21 48.53
N LEU A 465 44.20 -61.50 48.63
CA LEU A 465 43.48 -61.65 49.90
C LEU A 465 43.45 -63.10 50.42
N SER A 466 44.11 -64.04 49.72
CA SER A 466 44.12 -65.47 50.08
C SER A 466 42.73 -66.04 50.35
N THR A 467 41.75 -65.73 49.52
CA THR A 467 40.33 -66.09 49.67
C THR A 467 39.80 -66.78 48.41
N ASN A 468 38.52 -67.01 48.33
CA ASN A 468 37.88 -67.46 47.09
C ASN A 468 36.91 -66.44 46.50
N SER A 469 36.56 -66.59 45.24
CA SER A 469 35.76 -65.62 44.49
C SER A 469 34.34 -65.45 45.03
N VAL A 470 33.76 -66.49 45.64
CA VAL A 470 32.40 -66.46 46.20
C VAL A 470 32.40 -65.67 47.51
N TYR A 471 33.35 -65.91 48.37
CA TYR A 471 33.48 -65.18 49.67
C TYR A 471 33.78 -63.70 49.43
N LEU A 472 34.66 -63.39 48.47
CA LEU A 472 34.96 -62.04 48.12
C LEU A 472 33.75 -61.29 47.52
N ALA A 473 33.02 -61.93 46.62
CA ALA A 473 31.80 -61.36 46.05
C ALA A 473 30.72 -61.12 47.09
N ASP A 474 30.53 -62.08 48.01
CA ASP A 474 29.58 -61.96 49.12
C ASP A 474 29.94 -60.87 50.11
N ALA A 475 31.25 -60.73 50.42
CA ALA A 475 31.72 -59.65 51.29
C ALA A 475 31.48 -58.30 50.66
N VAL A 476 31.84 -58.13 49.38
CA VAL A 476 31.61 -56.86 48.64
C VAL A 476 30.10 -56.58 48.54
N HIS A 477 29.32 -57.58 48.18
CA HIS A 477 27.87 -57.40 48.05
C HIS A 477 27.20 -56.97 49.37
N LYS A 478 27.62 -57.60 50.50
CA LYS A 478 27.06 -57.31 51.82
C LYS A 478 27.44 -55.92 52.34
N TYR A 479 28.67 -55.49 52.14
CA TYR A 479 29.23 -54.29 52.77
C TYR A 479 29.43 -53.09 51.81
N ALA A 480 29.22 -53.28 50.50
CA ALA A 480 29.29 -52.24 49.50
C ALA A 480 27.94 -52.03 48.77
N ASP A 481 26.86 -51.96 49.53
CA ASP A 481 25.49 -51.65 49.05
C ASP A 481 25.04 -52.51 47.85
N GLY A 482 25.35 -53.81 47.85
CA GLY A 482 24.96 -54.72 46.78
C GLY A 482 25.85 -54.66 45.54
N ALA A 483 26.94 -53.95 45.57
CA ALA A 483 27.84 -53.78 44.42
C ALA A 483 28.53 -55.10 44.02
N THR A 484 28.76 -55.25 42.73
CA THR A 484 29.67 -56.25 42.19
C THR A 484 31.15 -55.84 42.44
N ILE A 485 32.07 -56.81 42.39
CA ILE A 485 33.49 -56.53 42.55
C ILE A 485 34.00 -55.47 41.55
N ASN A 486 33.51 -55.53 40.28
CA ASN A 486 33.86 -54.55 39.27
C ASN A 486 33.31 -53.14 39.57
N GLU A 487 32.10 -53.06 40.07
CA GLU A 487 31.51 -51.79 40.50
C GLU A 487 32.26 -51.24 41.71
N PHE A 488 32.66 -52.06 42.62
CA PHE A 488 33.47 -51.68 43.76
C PHE A 488 34.84 -51.13 43.33
N ILE A 489 35.58 -51.82 42.44
CA ILE A 489 36.84 -51.31 41.87
C ILE A 489 36.61 -49.96 41.16
N ASN A 490 35.55 -49.91 40.33
CA ASN A 490 35.24 -48.68 39.58
C ASN A 490 34.84 -47.53 40.49
N SER A 491 34.24 -47.77 41.66
CA SER A 491 33.95 -46.70 42.63
C SER A 491 35.19 -45.96 43.09
N TYR A 492 36.26 -46.72 43.39
CA TYR A 492 37.58 -46.12 43.78
C TYR A 492 38.21 -45.36 42.60
N ARG A 493 38.17 -45.95 41.40
CA ARG A 493 38.68 -45.26 40.18
C ARG A 493 37.93 -43.97 39.90
N LEU A 494 36.61 -43.96 40.08
CA LEU A 494 35.78 -42.79 39.87
C LEU A 494 36.01 -41.71 40.93
N ARG A 495 36.18 -42.10 42.22
CA ARG A 495 36.57 -41.16 43.28
C ARG A 495 37.93 -40.50 42.95
N ARG A 496 38.90 -41.33 42.53
CA ARG A 496 40.22 -40.80 42.12
C ARG A 496 40.12 -39.85 40.91
N ALA A 497 39.34 -40.22 39.92
CA ALA A 497 39.10 -39.36 38.77
C ALA A 497 38.45 -38.02 39.16
N ALA A 498 37.45 -38.02 40.04
CA ALA A 498 36.79 -36.81 40.54
C ALA A 498 37.75 -35.93 41.36
N SER A 499 38.62 -36.55 42.20
CA SER A 499 39.70 -35.82 42.92
C SER A 499 40.68 -35.16 41.96
N LEU A 500 41.19 -35.89 40.97
CA LEU A 500 42.09 -35.37 39.95
C LEU A 500 41.48 -34.21 39.16
N LEU A 501 40.21 -34.33 38.75
CA LEU A 501 39.50 -33.26 38.06
C LEU A 501 39.30 -32.01 38.90
N THR A 502 39.23 -32.18 40.26
CA THR A 502 39.05 -31.09 41.19
C THR A 502 40.38 -30.47 41.60
N GLU A 503 41.39 -31.28 41.92
CA GLU A 503 42.68 -30.84 42.43
C GLU A 503 43.60 -30.30 41.35
N ASN A 504 43.61 -30.94 40.19
CA ASN A 504 44.47 -30.62 39.03
C ASN A 504 43.66 -30.28 37.77
N PRO A 505 43.03 -29.12 37.70
CA PRO A 505 42.18 -28.75 36.57
C PRO A 505 42.92 -28.55 35.23
N THR A 506 44.26 -28.66 35.22
CA THR A 506 45.10 -28.62 34.01
C THR A 506 45.20 -29.96 33.31
N LEU A 507 45.03 -31.07 34.01
CA LEU A 507 45.09 -32.41 33.40
C LEU A 507 44.00 -32.55 32.32
N ASN A 508 44.34 -33.15 31.18
CA ASN A 508 43.33 -33.48 30.20
C ASN A 508 42.50 -34.72 30.63
N ILE A 509 41.38 -34.94 30.02
CA ILE A 509 40.47 -36.05 30.40
C ILE A 509 41.11 -37.43 30.17
N ASN A 510 41.99 -37.59 29.18
CA ASN A 510 42.70 -38.84 28.92
C ASN A 510 43.73 -39.14 30.01
N GLU A 511 44.42 -38.12 30.50
CA GLU A 511 45.34 -38.23 31.63
C GLU A 511 44.63 -38.63 32.91
N VAL A 512 43.45 -38.04 33.16
CA VAL A 512 42.62 -38.41 34.34
C VAL A 512 42.14 -39.84 34.22
N GLU A 513 41.67 -40.29 33.05
CA GLU A 513 41.27 -41.68 32.76
C GLU A 513 42.42 -42.62 33.10
N TYR A 514 43.58 -42.38 32.55
CA TYR A 514 44.77 -43.23 32.76
C TYR A 514 45.20 -43.27 34.24
N GLN A 515 45.36 -42.10 34.90
CA GLN A 515 45.78 -41.99 36.28
C GLN A 515 44.77 -42.52 37.30
N SER A 516 43.53 -42.71 36.89
CA SER A 516 42.49 -43.31 37.70
C SER A 516 42.31 -44.82 37.49
N GLY A 517 43.10 -45.43 36.58
CA GLY A 517 43.12 -46.87 36.34
C GLY A 517 42.08 -47.40 35.36
N PHE A 518 41.44 -46.53 34.56
CA PHE A 518 40.59 -46.98 33.48
C PHE A 518 41.42 -47.26 32.20
N ASN A 519 41.05 -48.38 31.52
CA ASN A 519 41.67 -48.78 30.28
C ASN A 519 40.81 -48.53 29.03
N SER A 520 39.62 -47.94 29.21
CA SER A 520 38.68 -47.69 28.13
C SER A 520 37.88 -46.40 28.37
N ARG A 521 38.06 -45.43 27.45
CA ARG A 521 37.36 -44.16 27.49
C ARG A 521 35.83 -44.29 27.50
N SER A 522 35.30 -45.25 26.77
CA SER A 522 33.88 -45.47 26.74
C SER A 522 33.35 -45.94 28.08
N THR A 523 34.09 -46.85 28.74
CA THR A 523 33.78 -47.37 30.07
C THR A 523 33.93 -46.25 31.12
N PHE A 524 35.00 -45.50 31.08
CA PHE A 524 35.20 -44.33 31.94
C PHE A 524 34.05 -43.34 31.86
N ASN A 525 33.74 -42.86 30.64
CA ASN A 525 32.69 -41.88 30.47
C ASN A 525 31.30 -42.41 30.90
N ARG A 526 31.01 -43.66 30.60
CA ARG A 526 29.73 -44.32 30.99
C ARG A 526 29.62 -44.44 32.51
N CYS A 527 30.68 -44.95 33.18
CA CYS A 527 30.70 -45.15 34.62
C CYS A 527 30.68 -43.81 35.37
N PHE A 528 31.45 -42.81 34.85
CA PHE A 528 31.50 -41.49 35.43
C PHE A 528 30.13 -40.78 35.33
N ARG A 529 29.47 -40.85 34.14
CA ARG A 529 28.16 -40.29 33.97
C ARG A 529 27.07 -41.01 34.79
N ALA A 530 27.16 -42.30 34.93
CA ALA A 530 26.24 -43.07 35.78
C ALA A 530 26.38 -42.68 37.27
N CYS A 531 27.62 -42.51 37.77
CA CYS A 531 27.92 -42.14 39.16
C CYS A 531 27.64 -40.66 39.45
N TYR A 532 28.07 -39.76 38.57
CA TYR A 532 28.04 -38.31 38.81
C TYR A 532 26.95 -37.58 38.03
N GLY A 533 26.14 -38.25 37.24
CA GLY A 533 25.03 -37.67 36.43
C GLY A 533 25.49 -36.69 35.36
N MET A 534 26.78 -36.48 35.17
CA MET A 534 27.40 -35.58 34.21
C MET A 534 28.67 -36.16 33.62
N SER A 535 29.11 -35.67 32.48
CA SER A 535 30.38 -36.10 31.89
C SER A 535 31.59 -35.61 32.68
N PRO A 536 32.78 -36.28 32.55
CA PRO A 536 34.04 -35.80 33.18
C PRO A 536 34.38 -34.37 32.79
N SER A 537 34.11 -33.98 31.55
CA SER A 537 34.35 -32.62 31.04
C SER A 537 33.44 -31.58 31.71
N GLU A 538 32.17 -31.88 31.89
CA GLU A 538 31.21 -31.01 32.58
C GLU A 538 31.57 -30.86 34.05
N TYR A 539 31.94 -31.99 34.70
CA TYR A 539 32.41 -32.00 36.10
C TYR A 539 33.64 -31.12 36.27
N LYS A 540 34.63 -31.24 35.39
CA LYS A 540 35.86 -30.43 35.37
C LYS A 540 35.55 -28.93 35.26
N VAL A 541 34.66 -28.52 34.36
CA VAL A 541 34.26 -27.12 34.19
C VAL A 541 33.62 -26.57 35.47
N ILE A 542 32.69 -27.33 36.07
CA ILE A 542 32.00 -26.90 37.29
C ILE A 542 32.95 -26.84 38.49
N SER A 543 33.88 -27.81 38.66
CA SER A 543 34.87 -27.82 39.70
C SER A 543 35.82 -26.63 39.58
N LYS A 544 36.24 -26.28 38.36
CA LYS A 544 37.09 -25.10 38.09
C LYS A 544 36.37 -23.78 38.42
N GLU A 545 35.11 -23.64 37.99
CA GLU A 545 34.31 -22.45 38.28
C GLU A 545 34.15 -22.21 39.80
N LYS A 546 33.99 -23.29 40.59
CA LYS A 546 33.90 -23.18 42.06
C LYS A 546 35.22 -22.86 42.76
N LYS A 547 36.33 -23.27 42.17
CA LYS A 547 37.67 -22.96 42.71
C LYS A 547 38.05 -21.48 42.49
N ILE A 548 37.57 -20.89 41.40
CA ILE A 548 37.79 -19.48 41.04
C ILE A 548 36.83 -18.55 41.82
N GLY A 549 35.68 -19.04 42.24
CA GLY A 549 34.67 -18.28 43.00
C GLY A 549 34.83 -18.32 44.52
N LYS A 550 35.88 -18.95 45.03
CA LYS A 550 36.39 -18.84 46.42
C LYS A 550 37.62 -17.95 46.42
#